data_b570b1abc0b2a1faee3489fde3665547
#
_entry.id   b570b1abc0b2a1faee3489fde3665547
#
_cell.length_a   1.000
_cell.length_b   1.000
_cell.length_c   1.000
_cell.angle_alpha   90.00
_cell.angle_beta   90.00
_cell.angle_gamma   90.00
#
_symmetry.space_group_name_H-M   'P 1'
#
loop_
_entity.id
_entity.type
_entity.pdbx_description
1 polymer ?
#
loop_
_entity_poly.entity_id
_entity_poly.type
_entity_poly.pdbx_seq_one_letter_code
_entity_poly.pdbx_strand_id
1 'polypeptide(L)'
;MTLTDPYIDISGDLSEMLCTQEQAISWFSSLKGEYEDSVSKLGNCSFNLAFLTKAKIQDMNKRFAGKDKPTNVLSFPSCEDLTENRFLGDIAICSELIIEEAISQGKNTQDHLIHIFVHGVLHLLGLDHEEHSSAEQMESLEVRILKKIGVADPY
;
A
#
# COMPACT_ATOMS: atom_id res chain seq x y z
N MET A 1 1.42 -27.79 -1.31
CA MET A 1 1.11 -26.37 -1.22
C MET A 1 2.29 -25.59 -1.76
N THR A 2 2.14 -25.05 -2.95
CA THR A 2 3.18 -24.23 -3.54
C THR A 2 3.06 -22.82 -2.94
N LEU A 3 4.09 -22.40 -2.22
CA LEU A 3 4.19 -21.03 -1.65
C LEU A 3 4.46 -19.99 -2.75
N THR A 4 3.66 -20.02 -3.81
CA THR A 4 3.84 -19.12 -4.95
C THR A 4 2.96 -17.88 -4.87
N ASP A 5 2.00 -17.88 -3.96
CA ASP A 5 1.08 -16.78 -3.79
C ASP A 5 1.60 -15.78 -2.75
N PRO A 6 1.43 -14.49 -2.98
CA PRO A 6 1.78 -13.48 -1.99
C PRO A 6 0.97 -13.71 -0.71
N TYR A 7 1.62 -13.55 0.42
CA TYR A 7 0.95 -13.63 1.72
C TYR A 7 0.89 -12.25 2.34
N ILE A 8 -0.33 -11.81 2.64
CA ILE A 8 -0.58 -10.53 3.29
C ILE A 8 -1.31 -10.80 4.60
N ASP A 9 -0.68 -10.43 5.71
CA ASP A 9 -1.31 -10.53 7.02
C ASP A 9 -2.03 -9.23 7.32
N ILE A 10 -3.37 -9.30 7.45
CA ILE A 10 -4.21 -8.13 7.73
C ILE A 10 -4.59 -8.14 9.20
N SER A 11 -4.40 -7.00 9.87
CA SER A 11 -4.75 -6.81 11.26
C SER A 11 -5.56 -5.53 11.45
N GLY A 12 -6.23 -5.42 12.61
CA GLY A 12 -7.07 -4.29 12.98
C GLY A 12 -8.39 -4.77 13.54
N ASP A 13 -9.15 -3.86 14.14
CA ASP A 13 -10.51 -4.16 14.58
C ASP A 13 -11.41 -4.37 13.38
N LEU A 14 -12.41 -5.26 13.49
CA LEU A 14 -13.33 -5.56 12.39
C LEU A 14 -14.01 -4.31 11.83
N SER A 15 -14.31 -3.33 12.71
CA SER A 15 -14.91 -2.06 12.30
C SER A 15 -13.98 -1.18 11.46
N GLU A 16 -12.66 -1.40 11.54
CA GLU A 16 -11.66 -0.62 10.83
C GLU A 16 -11.22 -1.28 9.51
N MET A 17 -11.47 -2.57 9.34
CA MET A 17 -11.04 -3.30 8.14
C MET A 17 -11.87 -2.90 6.92
N LEU A 18 -11.23 -2.33 5.91
CA LEU A 18 -11.86 -1.88 4.67
C LEU A 18 -11.73 -2.87 3.52
N CYS A 19 -10.94 -3.93 3.68
CA CYS A 19 -10.81 -4.97 2.67
C CYS A 19 -10.54 -6.33 3.31
N THR A 20 -10.77 -7.37 2.51
CA THR A 20 -10.43 -8.75 2.88
C THR A 20 -9.01 -9.08 2.45
N GLN A 21 -8.47 -10.16 3.01
CA GLN A 21 -7.17 -10.67 2.59
C GLN A 21 -7.17 -11.05 1.10
N GLU A 22 -8.23 -11.64 0.62
CA GLU A 22 -8.35 -12.02 -0.80
C GLU A 22 -8.30 -10.80 -1.72
N GLN A 23 -8.99 -9.73 -1.35
CA GLN A 23 -8.95 -8.48 -2.11
C GLN A 23 -7.52 -7.90 -2.16
N ALA A 24 -6.87 -7.82 -1.01
CA ALA A 24 -5.50 -7.29 -0.93
C ALA A 24 -4.53 -8.13 -1.77
N ILE A 25 -4.64 -9.46 -1.73
CA ILE A 25 -3.83 -10.36 -2.54
C ILE A 25 -4.07 -10.13 -4.02
N SER A 26 -5.32 -9.96 -4.43
CA SER A 26 -5.68 -9.68 -5.83
C SER A 26 -5.05 -8.36 -6.31
N TRP A 27 -5.14 -7.31 -5.52
CA TRP A 27 -4.54 -6.01 -5.85
C TRP A 27 -3.02 -6.10 -5.93
N PHE A 28 -2.41 -6.80 -4.98
CA PHE A 28 -0.96 -7.00 -4.98
C PHE A 28 -0.49 -7.82 -6.19
N SER A 29 -1.24 -8.82 -6.60
CA SER A 29 -0.89 -9.64 -7.78
C SER A 29 -0.85 -8.78 -9.05
N SER A 30 -1.80 -7.87 -9.22
CA SER A 30 -1.82 -6.93 -10.35
C SER A 30 -0.63 -5.97 -10.29
N LEU A 31 -0.34 -5.44 -9.10
CA LEU A 31 0.83 -4.59 -8.87
C LEU A 31 2.14 -5.32 -9.18
N LYS A 32 2.27 -6.54 -8.70
CA LYS A 32 3.47 -7.36 -8.89
C LYS A 32 3.78 -7.56 -10.38
N GLY A 33 2.76 -7.88 -11.18
CA GLY A 33 2.92 -8.06 -12.62
C GLY A 33 3.46 -6.80 -13.30
N GLU A 34 2.86 -5.65 -13.04
CA GLU A 34 3.32 -4.38 -13.61
C GLU A 34 4.70 -3.97 -13.11
N TYR A 35 4.97 -4.17 -11.82
CA TYR A 35 6.27 -3.85 -11.24
C TYR A 35 7.38 -4.71 -11.85
N GLU A 36 7.15 -6.02 -11.98
CA GLU A 36 8.14 -6.94 -12.55
C GLU A 36 8.43 -6.64 -14.02
N ASP A 37 7.42 -6.18 -14.77
CA ASP A 37 7.60 -5.78 -16.16
C ASP A 37 8.38 -4.47 -16.31
N SER A 38 8.35 -3.60 -15.31
CA SER A 38 8.91 -2.25 -15.40
C SER A 38 10.21 -2.06 -14.63
N VAL A 39 10.41 -2.79 -13.53
CA VAL A 39 11.53 -2.56 -12.60
C VAL A 39 12.39 -3.81 -12.43
N SER A 40 11.92 -4.83 -11.70
CA SER A 40 12.70 -6.04 -11.43
C SER A 40 11.81 -7.15 -10.90
N LYS A 41 12.32 -8.38 -10.92
CA LYS A 41 11.63 -9.53 -10.35
C LYS A 41 11.53 -9.42 -8.83
N LEU A 42 10.38 -9.78 -8.28
CA LEU A 42 10.11 -9.76 -6.85
C LEU A 42 10.18 -11.14 -6.21
N GLY A 43 9.83 -12.20 -6.94
CA GLY A 43 9.69 -13.53 -6.36
C GLY A 43 8.49 -13.62 -5.42
N ASN A 44 8.57 -14.50 -4.44
CA ASN A 44 7.52 -14.64 -3.43
C ASN A 44 7.65 -13.52 -2.40
N CYS A 45 6.55 -12.80 -2.17
CA CYS A 45 6.53 -11.67 -1.26
C CYS A 45 5.48 -11.85 -0.17
N SER A 46 5.77 -11.26 0.99
CA SER A 46 4.80 -11.11 2.07
C SER A 46 4.96 -9.74 2.69
N PHE A 47 3.90 -9.23 3.30
CA PHE A 47 3.94 -8.02 4.10
C PHE A 47 2.74 -7.97 5.04
N ASN A 48 2.80 -7.07 6.01
CA ASN A 48 1.72 -6.85 6.96
C ASN A 48 0.95 -5.59 6.59
N LEU A 49 -0.37 -5.66 6.67
CA LEU A 49 -1.26 -4.52 6.45
C LEU A 49 -2.14 -4.34 7.69
N ALA A 50 -2.00 -3.21 8.37
CA ALA A 50 -2.78 -2.88 9.55
C ALA A 50 -3.74 -1.74 9.25
N PHE A 51 -5.00 -1.89 9.67
CA PHE A 51 -5.98 -0.80 9.64
C PHE A 51 -6.05 -0.20 11.03
N LEU A 52 -5.75 1.09 11.15
CA LEU A 52 -5.62 1.78 12.43
C LEU A 52 -6.59 2.96 12.53
N THR A 53 -6.92 3.33 13.77
CA THR A 53 -7.66 4.56 14.06
C THR A 53 -6.76 5.79 13.87
N LYS A 54 -7.37 6.97 13.78
CA LYS A 54 -6.62 8.24 13.70
C LYS A 54 -5.64 8.40 14.87
N ALA A 55 -6.08 8.08 16.09
CA ALA A 55 -5.25 8.23 17.28
C ALA A 55 -4.00 7.33 17.20
N LYS A 56 -4.18 6.08 16.81
CA LYS A 56 -3.07 5.13 16.72
C LYS A 56 -2.07 5.51 15.63
N ILE A 57 -2.55 5.89 14.44
CA ILE A 57 -1.66 6.25 13.34
C ILE A 57 -0.96 7.58 13.61
N GLN A 58 -1.61 8.51 14.30
CA GLN A 58 -0.99 9.76 14.74
C GLN A 58 0.17 9.50 15.68
N ASP A 59 0.00 8.59 16.66
CA ASP A 59 1.05 8.20 17.58
C ASP A 59 2.24 7.59 16.83
N MET A 60 2.00 6.71 15.88
CA MET A 60 3.04 6.12 15.05
C MET A 60 3.75 7.16 14.19
N ASN A 61 3.00 8.07 13.56
CA ASN A 61 3.55 9.13 12.73
C ASN A 61 4.46 10.05 13.54
N LYS A 62 4.06 10.38 14.78
CA LYS A 62 4.86 11.17 15.70
C LYS A 62 6.17 10.46 16.06
N ARG A 63 6.08 9.16 16.42
CA ARG A 63 7.24 8.38 16.85
C ARG A 63 8.24 8.11 15.74
N PHE A 64 7.76 7.79 14.54
CA PHE A 64 8.62 7.30 13.45
C PHE A 64 8.92 8.34 12.38
N ALA A 65 8.07 9.35 12.21
CA ALA A 65 8.29 10.40 11.20
C ALA A 65 8.40 11.81 11.81
N GLY A 66 8.24 11.94 13.13
CA GLY A 66 8.33 13.23 13.81
C GLY A 66 7.15 14.17 13.55
N LYS A 67 6.06 13.66 12.98
CA LYS A 67 4.89 14.46 12.62
C LYS A 67 3.72 14.12 13.55
N ASP A 68 3.34 15.04 14.41
CA ASP A 68 2.24 14.84 15.38
C ASP A 68 0.89 15.15 14.74
N LYS A 69 0.50 14.32 13.76
CA LYS A 69 -0.78 14.39 13.09
C LYS A 69 -1.13 13.04 12.49
N PRO A 70 -2.43 12.73 12.28
CA PRO A 70 -2.81 11.52 11.58
C PRO A 70 -2.42 11.62 10.10
N THR A 71 -2.21 10.47 9.48
CA THR A 71 -1.93 10.35 8.05
C THR A 71 -2.71 9.16 7.49
N ASN A 72 -2.96 9.14 6.20
CA ASN A 72 -3.72 8.06 5.58
C ASN A 72 -2.94 6.75 5.50
N VAL A 73 -1.63 6.81 5.32
CA VAL A 73 -0.79 5.62 5.19
C VAL A 73 0.62 5.87 5.73
N LEU A 74 1.18 4.84 6.35
CA LEU A 74 2.60 4.77 6.72
C LEU A 74 3.15 3.46 6.19
N SER A 75 4.33 3.51 5.60
CA SER A 75 5.04 2.34 5.08
C SER A 75 6.38 2.20 5.79
N PHE A 76 6.66 0.99 6.28
CA PHE A 76 7.90 0.67 7.01
C PHE A 76 8.61 -0.46 6.25
N PRO A 77 9.51 -0.14 5.30
CA PRO A 77 10.23 -1.16 4.55
C PRO A 77 11.07 -2.03 5.46
N SER A 78 11.11 -3.33 5.15
CA SER A 78 11.97 -4.28 5.84
C SER A 78 13.40 -4.19 5.28
N CYS A 79 14.39 -4.34 6.16
CA CYS A 79 15.79 -4.41 5.78
C CYS A 79 16.23 -5.85 5.45
N GLU A 80 15.34 -6.82 5.55
CA GLU A 80 15.68 -8.23 5.30
C GLU A 80 15.68 -8.52 3.81
N ASP A 81 16.83 -8.95 3.31
CA ASP A 81 16.99 -9.38 1.92
C ASP A 81 17.02 -10.90 1.89
N LEU A 82 15.82 -11.51 1.94
CA LEU A 82 15.66 -12.95 1.85
C LEU A 82 15.38 -13.34 0.40
N THR A 83 16.24 -14.15 -0.16
CA THR A 83 16.27 -14.45 -1.61
C THR A 83 15.10 -15.29 -2.12
N GLU A 84 14.39 -16.05 -1.27
CA GLU A 84 13.30 -16.95 -1.71
C GLU A 84 11.92 -16.50 -1.24
N ASN A 85 11.83 -15.95 -0.01
CA ASN A 85 10.56 -15.43 0.54
C ASN A 85 10.85 -14.04 1.10
N ARG A 86 10.61 -13.03 0.28
CA ARG A 86 10.93 -11.66 0.64
C ARG A 86 9.82 -11.06 1.51
N PHE A 87 10.17 -10.67 2.73
CA PHE A 87 9.28 -9.87 3.57
C PHE A 87 9.50 -8.40 3.25
N LEU A 88 8.48 -7.73 2.72
CA LEU A 88 8.59 -6.35 2.26
C LEU A 88 8.53 -5.34 3.40
N GLY A 89 7.80 -5.63 4.45
CA GLY A 89 7.65 -4.73 5.59
C GLY A 89 6.21 -4.61 6.07
N ASP A 90 5.90 -3.44 6.64
CA ASP A 90 4.60 -3.17 7.24
C ASP A 90 3.97 -1.93 6.64
N ILE A 91 2.67 -2.00 6.39
CA ILE A 91 1.85 -0.86 5.96
C ILE A 91 0.76 -0.63 7.01
N ALA A 92 0.59 0.62 7.43
CA ALA A 92 -0.51 1.04 8.29
C ALA A 92 -1.40 2.01 7.51
N ILE A 93 -2.70 1.74 7.46
CA ILE A 93 -3.69 2.57 6.79
C ILE A 93 -4.72 3.06 7.82
N CYS A 94 -5.03 4.35 7.78
CA CYS A 94 -6.06 4.94 8.62
C CYS A 94 -7.42 4.87 7.92
N SER A 95 -8.27 3.97 8.35
CA SER A 95 -9.59 3.75 7.73
C SER A 95 -10.46 5.00 7.73
N GLU A 96 -10.48 5.73 8.84
CA GLU A 96 -11.27 6.95 8.95
C GLU A 96 -10.85 7.99 7.91
N LEU A 97 -9.55 8.18 7.71
CA LEU A 97 -9.05 9.13 6.73
C LEU A 97 -9.32 8.69 5.30
N ILE A 98 -9.25 7.39 5.02
CA ILE A 98 -9.60 6.88 3.69
C ILE A 98 -11.06 7.25 3.35
N ILE A 99 -11.97 7.03 4.29
CA ILE A 99 -13.40 7.35 4.10
C ILE A 99 -13.60 8.86 3.94
N GLU A 100 -13.01 9.65 4.82
CA GLU A 100 -13.13 11.12 4.79
C GLU A 100 -12.58 11.71 3.48
N GLU A 101 -11.41 11.25 3.07
CA GLU A 101 -10.78 11.71 1.82
C GLU A 101 -11.58 11.31 0.60
N ALA A 102 -12.13 10.09 0.57
CA ALA A 102 -12.96 9.64 -0.54
C ALA A 102 -14.19 10.53 -0.68
N ILE A 103 -14.86 10.84 0.42
CA ILE A 103 -16.02 11.75 0.43
C ILE A 103 -15.61 13.13 -0.06
N SER A 104 -14.54 13.68 0.48
CA SER A 104 -14.04 15.01 0.12
C SER A 104 -13.67 15.13 -1.35
N GLN A 105 -13.12 14.06 -1.93
CA GLN A 105 -12.68 14.03 -3.32
C GLN A 105 -13.75 13.53 -4.30
N GLY A 106 -14.93 13.18 -3.80
CA GLY A 106 -16.01 12.64 -4.62
C GLY A 106 -15.69 11.29 -5.25
N LYS A 107 -14.88 10.48 -4.56
CA LYS A 107 -14.45 9.16 -5.03
C LYS A 107 -15.17 8.04 -4.27
N ASN A 108 -15.23 6.88 -4.90
CA ASN A 108 -15.64 5.64 -4.23
C ASN A 108 -14.58 5.28 -3.17
N THR A 109 -15.02 4.89 -1.98
CA THR A 109 -14.13 4.56 -0.86
C THR A 109 -13.17 3.43 -1.23
N GLN A 110 -13.65 2.40 -1.91
CA GLN A 110 -12.80 1.27 -2.31
C GLN A 110 -11.74 1.70 -3.32
N ASP A 111 -12.08 2.52 -4.29
CA ASP A 111 -11.12 3.03 -5.28
C ASP A 111 -10.03 3.85 -4.61
N HIS A 112 -10.40 4.68 -3.65
CA HIS A 112 -9.42 5.46 -2.89
C HIS A 112 -8.52 4.56 -2.03
N LEU A 113 -9.11 3.56 -1.38
CA LEU A 113 -8.34 2.56 -0.63
C LEU A 113 -7.32 1.84 -1.52
N ILE A 114 -7.73 1.40 -2.71
CA ILE A 114 -6.84 0.72 -3.64
C ILE A 114 -5.68 1.63 -4.05
N HIS A 115 -5.96 2.90 -4.34
CA HIS A 115 -4.92 3.89 -4.65
C HIS A 115 -3.90 4.00 -3.52
N ILE A 116 -4.36 4.18 -2.29
CA ILE A 116 -3.48 4.33 -1.13
C ILE A 116 -2.71 3.04 -0.82
N PHE A 117 -3.37 1.89 -0.99
CA PHE A 117 -2.73 0.57 -0.87
C PHE A 117 -1.57 0.42 -1.86
N VAL A 118 -1.83 0.69 -3.15
CA VAL A 118 -0.81 0.60 -4.20
C VAL A 118 0.36 1.55 -3.89
N HIS A 119 0.05 2.79 -3.51
CA HIS A 119 1.05 3.80 -3.14
C HIS A 119 1.94 3.30 -1.99
N GLY A 120 1.31 2.76 -0.93
CA GLY A 120 2.04 2.23 0.22
C GLY A 120 2.94 1.05 -0.12
N VAL A 121 2.47 0.13 -0.97
CA VAL A 121 3.28 -1.01 -1.41
C VAL A 121 4.46 -0.56 -2.25
N LEU A 122 4.28 0.39 -3.16
CA LEU A 122 5.39 0.92 -3.97
C LEU A 122 6.46 1.57 -3.09
N HIS A 123 6.06 2.24 -2.00
CA HIS A 123 7.01 2.74 -1.01
C HIS A 123 7.77 1.60 -0.31
N LEU A 124 7.10 0.49 0.02
CA LEU A 124 7.78 -0.68 0.58
C LEU A 124 8.83 -1.23 -0.38
N LEU A 125 8.60 -1.11 -1.68
CA LEU A 125 9.52 -1.57 -2.71
C LEU A 125 10.63 -0.57 -3.01
N GLY A 126 10.67 0.55 -2.28
CA GLY A 126 11.74 1.53 -2.39
C GLY A 126 11.49 2.66 -3.38
N LEU A 127 10.31 2.70 -4.00
CA LEU A 127 9.96 3.81 -4.87
C LEU A 127 9.59 5.03 -4.02
N ASP A 128 9.99 6.18 -4.48
CA ASP A 128 9.94 7.41 -3.72
C ASP A 128 9.52 8.54 -4.67
N HIS A 129 8.94 9.60 -4.13
CA HIS A 129 8.45 10.76 -4.88
C HIS A 129 9.14 12.08 -4.46
N GLU A 130 10.28 12.00 -3.78
CA GLU A 130 11.02 13.18 -3.33
C GLU A 130 11.73 13.89 -4.49
N GLU A 131 12.22 13.14 -5.47
CA GLU A 131 12.81 13.69 -6.68
C GLU A 131 11.78 13.74 -7.81
N HIS A 132 11.80 14.78 -8.62
CA HIS A 132 10.82 14.96 -9.69
C HIS A 132 10.76 13.78 -10.68
N SER A 133 11.90 13.26 -11.11
CA SER A 133 11.95 12.10 -12.02
C SER A 133 11.43 10.82 -11.35
N SER A 134 11.74 10.63 -10.07
CA SER A 134 11.24 9.50 -9.28
C SER A 134 9.73 9.59 -9.06
N ALA A 135 9.23 10.82 -8.81
CA ALA A 135 7.80 11.06 -8.67
C ALA A 135 7.03 10.71 -9.94
N GLU A 136 7.54 11.11 -11.11
CA GLU A 136 6.90 10.79 -12.39
C GLU A 136 6.87 9.29 -12.64
N GLN A 137 7.96 8.57 -12.36
CA GLN A 137 8.04 7.12 -12.51
C GLN A 137 7.04 6.42 -11.59
N MET A 138 6.98 6.83 -10.34
CA MET A 138 6.08 6.26 -9.35
C MET A 138 4.61 6.49 -9.74
N GLU A 139 4.25 7.73 -10.09
CA GLU A 139 2.89 8.05 -10.51
C GLU A 139 2.49 7.32 -11.78
N SER A 140 3.38 7.24 -12.75
CA SER A 140 3.12 6.52 -14.00
C SER A 140 2.86 5.03 -13.73
N LEU A 141 3.64 4.42 -12.85
CA LEU A 141 3.47 3.02 -12.47
C LEU A 141 2.17 2.83 -11.69
N GLU A 142 1.85 3.73 -10.74
CA GLU A 142 0.59 3.70 -10.00
C GLU A 142 -0.62 3.72 -10.96
N VAL A 143 -0.62 4.63 -11.91
CA VAL A 143 -1.71 4.77 -12.88
C VAL A 143 -1.91 3.48 -13.68
N ARG A 144 -0.82 2.86 -14.15
CA ARG A 144 -0.89 1.59 -14.89
C ARG A 144 -1.44 0.45 -14.03
N ILE A 145 -0.99 0.36 -12.78
CA ILE A 145 -1.46 -0.66 -11.85
C ILE A 145 -2.95 -0.46 -11.56
N LEU A 146 -3.35 0.77 -11.26
CA LEU A 146 -4.73 1.11 -10.96
C LEU A 146 -5.65 0.83 -12.14
N LYS A 147 -5.21 1.16 -13.35
CA LYS A 147 -5.97 0.86 -14.57
C LYS A 147 -6.19 -0.64 -14.72
N LYS A 148 -5.19 -1.45 -14.44
CA LYS A 148 -5.30 -2.91 -14.49
C LYS A 148 -6.30 -3.46 -13.49
N ILE A 149 -6.42 -2.82 -12.32
CA ILE A 149 -7.38 -3.21 -11.28
C ILE A 149 -8.78 -2.68 -11.62
N GLY A 150 -8.90 -1.67 -12.46
CA GLY A 150 -10.16 -1.05 -12.82
C GLY A 150 -10.43 0.27 -12.10
N VAL A 151 -9.39 0.93 -11.60
CA VAL A 151 -9.49 2.22 -10.90
C VAL A 151 -9.00 3.33 -11.81
N ALA A 152 -9.76 4.42 -11.91
CA ALA A 152 -9.42 5.58 -12.73
C ALA A 152 -8.17 6.28 -12.21
N ASP A 153 -7.47 7.00 -13.12
CA ASP A 153 -6.31 7.81 -12.79
C ASP A 153 -6.65 8.80 -11.65
N PRO A 154 -5.94 8.73 -10.51
CA PRO A 154 -6.21 9.60 -9.36
C PRO A 154 -5.60 11.01 -9.50
N TYR A 155 -4.79 11.22 -10.50
CA TYR A 155 -4.06 12.50 -10.72
C TYR A 155 -4.67 13.40 -11.77
#